data_8c36b4adf31ef50fa1f05a7b6038dd9f
#
_entry.id   8c36b4adf31ef50fa1f05a7b6038dd9f
#
_cell.length_a   1.000
_cell.length_b   1.000
_cell.length_c   1.000
_cell.angle_alpha   90.00
_cell.angle_beta   90.00
_cell.angle_gamma   90.00
#
_symmetry.space_group_name_H-M   'P 1'
#
loop_
_entity.id
_entity.type
_entity.pdbx_description
1 polymer ?
#
loop_
_entity_poly.entity_id
_entity_poly.type
_entity_poly.pdbx_seq_one_letter_code
_entity_poly.pdbx_strand_id
1 'polypeptide(L)'
;MPPTRLDLPDAIPPQILRRLQSYQSVFQSTTSMDAVLRTSGMSELQDDLQTVLLGGVIWGYHCTKEPKSGFFETEGLRLTDLRNHQTQFLRDHGHCFSAQEKQILSDGWERQFHRDRMALEGRNRKVWMCLSRPGWPHDGTERFFEYFGGEAIYWPFVHGQQHASIASKLRAIGSPVVVEVAVPAADLVRFGPIAR
;
A
#
# COMPACT_ATOMS: atom_id res chain seq x y z
N MET A 1 14.76 -3.90 -20.58
CA MET A 1 15.66 -3.97 -19.41
C MET A 1 14.97 -4.77 -18.31
N PRO A 2 15.68 -5.56 -17.51
CA PRO A 2 15.06 -6.21 -16.36
C PRO A 2 14.52 -5.16 -15.38
N PRO A 3 13.46 -5.49 -14.63
CA PRO A 3 12.90 -4.58 -13.62
C PRO A 3 13.91 -4.23 -12.52
N THR A 4 13.93 -2.96 -12.11
CA THR A 4 14.82 -2.47 -11.06
C THR A 4 14.28 -2.83 -9.68
N ARG A 5 15.11 -3.43 -8.85
CA ARG A 5 14.81 -3.76 -7.45
C ARG A 5 15.43 -2.71 -6.54
N LEU A 6 14.62 -1.82 -5.96
CA LEU A 6 15.10 -0.74 -5.11
C LEU A 6 15.62 -1.22 -3.74
N ASP A 7 15.34 -2.47 -3.38
CA ASP A 7 15.88 -3.13 -2.19
C ASP A 7 17.28 -3.75 -2.41
N LEU A 8 17.80 -3.65 -3.65
CA LEU A 8 19.14 -4.10 -3.98
C LEU A 8 20.02 -2.89 -4.33
N PRO A 9 21.12 -2.65 -3.59
CA PRO A 9 22.01 -1.51 -3.83
C PRO A 9 22.53 -1.43 -5.26
N ASP A 10 22.79 -2.57 -5.89
CA ASP A 10 23.34 -2.67 -7.24
C ASP A 10 22.36 -2.21 -8.35
N ALA A 11 21.09 -2.05 -8.00
CA ALA A 11 20.06 -1.57 -8.93
C ALA A 11 20.03 -0.06 -9.06
N ILE A 12 20.68 0.67 -8.15
CA ILE A 12 20.78 2.11 -8.15
C ILE A 12 22.13 2.51 -8.78
N PRO A 13 22.15 3.45 -9.75
CA PRO A 13 23.40 3.93 -10.33
C PRO A 13 24.41 4.36 -9.23
N PRO A 14 25.69 3.95 -9.30
CA PRO A 14 26.64 4.20 -8.24
C PRO A 14 26.82 5.68 -7.85
N GLN A 15 26.67 6.60 -8.81
CA GLN A 15 26.74 8.03 -8.54
C GLN A 15 25.56 8.51 -7.68
N ILE A 16 24.36 7.99 -7.92
CA ILE A 16 23.18 8.32 -7.13
C ILE A 16 23.29 7.68 -5.73
N LEU A 17 23.74 6.43 -5.67
CA LEU A 17 23.94 5.72 -4.39
C LEU A 17 24.94 6.47 -3.50
N ARG A 18 26.07 6.93 -4.05
CA ARG A 18 27.05 7.73 -3.27
C ARG A 18 26.45 9.03 -2.76
N ARG A 19 25.61 9.72 -3.57
CA ARG A 19 24.90 10.94 -3.12
C ARG A 19 23.88 10.61 -2.02
N LEU A 20 23.10 9.55 -2.13
CA LEU A 20 22.20 9.09 -1.06
C LEU A 20 22.96 8.80 0.23
N GLN A 21 24.11 8.13 0.16
CA GLN A 21 24.96 7.84 1.30
C GLN A 21 25.49 9.12 1.97
N SER A 22 25.79 10.18 1.22
CA SER A 22 26.22 11.46 1.80
C SER A 22 25.15 12.16 2.63
N TYR A 23 23.87 11.79 2.45
CA TYR A 23 22.74 12.30 3.26
C TYR A 23 22.32 11.33 4.39
N GLN A 24 23.08 10.26 4.64
CA GLN A 24 22.73 9.26 5.66
C GLN A 24 22.48 9.90 7.04
N SER A 25 23.29 10.86 7.45
CA SER A 25 23.11 11.56 8.73
C SER A 25 21.78 12.34 8.79
N VAL A 26 21.34 12.91 7.68
CA VAL A 26 20.05 13.61 7.59
C VAL A 26 18.91 12.61 7.77
N PHE A 27 18.94 11.48 7.08
CA PHE A 27 17.93 10.42 7.22
C PHE A 27 17.87 9.83 8.63
N GLN A 28 19.00 9.76 9.32
CA GLN A 28 19.07 9.28 10.71
C GLN A 28 18.64 10.33 11.76
N SER A 29 18.74 11.62 11.43
CA SER A 29 18.46 12.71 12.37
C SER A 29 17.01 13.18 12.39
N THR A 30 16.20 12.79 11.41
CA THR A 30 14.80 13.21 11.31
C THR A 30 13.91 12.11 10.74
N THR A 31 12.67 12.04 11.25
CA THR A 31 11.58 11.23 10.69
C THR A 31 10.67 12.04 9.77
N SER A 32 10.92 13.35 9.64
CA SER A 32 10.13 14.23 8.80
C SER A 32 10.65 14.25 7.37
N MET A 33 9.87 13.74 6.43
CA MET A 33 10.18 13.81 5.00
C MET A 33 10.34 15.27 4.52
N ASP A 34 9.53 16.18 5.02
CA ASP A 34 9.65 17.61 4.70
C ASP A 34 11.01 18.20 5.11
N ALA A 35 11.55 17.78 6.27
CA ALA A 35 12.87 18.21 6.70
C ALA A 35 13.98 17.65 5.81
N VAL A 36 13.85 16.39 5.40
CA VAL A 36 14.76 15.75 4.42
C VAL A 36 14.75 16.53 3.11
N LEU A 37 13.58 16.80 2.55
CA LEU A 37 13.44 17.47 1.25
C LEU A 37 13.93 18.91 1.24
N ARG A 38 13.96 19.60 2.41
CA ARG A 38 14.53 20.95 2.54
C ARG A 38 16.05 20.99 2.64
N THR A 39 16.70 19.84 2.77
CA THR A 39 18.17 19.80 2.83
C THR A 39 18.75 20.18 1.46
N SER A 40 19.77 21.03 1.49
CA SER A 40 20.43 21.50 0.25
C SER A 40 20.90 20.35 -0.63
N GLY A 41 20.60 20.40 -1.92
CA GLY A 41 20.92 19.36 -2.90
C GLY A 41 20.00 18.14 -2.93
N MET A 42 19.05 18.03 -1.99
CA MET A 42 18.11 16.89 -1.93
C MET A 42 17.09 16.95 -3.10
N SER A 43 16.65 18.15 -3.50
CA SER A 43 15.75 18.31 -4.64
C SER A 43 16.39 17.83 -5.92
N GLU A 44 17.65 18.18 -6.18
CA GLU A 44 18.40 17.73 -7.35
C GLU A 44 18.62 16.21 -7.34
N LEU A 45 18.90 15.63 -6.17
CA LEU A 45 19.03 14.18 -6.02
C LEU A 45 17.70 13.48 -6.30
N GLN A 46 16.58 14.07 -5.86
CA GLN A 46 15.25 13.56 -6.14
C GLN A 46 14.94 13.58 -7.65
N ASP A 47 15.29 14.66 -8.35
CA ASP A 47 15.09 14.78 -9.79
C ASP A 47 15.94 13.77 -10.57
N ASP A 48 17.19 13.57 -10.16
CA ASP A 48 18.07 12.55 -10.75
C ASP A 48 17.53 11.13 -10.54
N LEU A 49 17.13 10.79 -9.31
CA LEU A 49 16.49 9.52 -9.01
C LEU A 49 15.24 9.31 -9.86
N GLN A 50 14.42 10.33 -9.94
CA GLN A 50 13.20 10.29 -10.71
C GLN A 50 13.49 10.04 -12.20
N THR A 51 14.47 10.71 -12.76
CA THR A 51 14.88 10.55 -14.17
C THR A 51 15.34 9.12 -14.45
N VAL A 52 16.14 8.54 -13.56
CA VAL A 52 16.61 7.15 -13.68
C VAL A 52 15.45 6.15 -13.56
N LEU A 53 14.52 6.39 -12.64
CA LEU A 53 13.44 5.43 -12.34
C LEU A 53 12.31 5.50 -13.37
N LEU A 54 11.93 6.70 -13.85
CA LEU A 54 10.76 6.90 -14.72
C LEU A 54 10.83 6.20 -16.07
N GLY A 55 12.03 5.98 -16.60
CA GLY A 55 12.23 5.26 -17.86
C GLY A 55 12.22 3.74 -17.73
N GLY A 56 12.06 3.22 -16.50
CA GLY A 56 12.23 1.82 -16.18
C GLY A 56 10.97 1.11 -15.67
N VAL A 57 11.17 -0.12 -15.27
CA VAL A 57 10.20 -0.96 -14.57
C VAL A 57 10.75 -1.20 -13.17
N ILE A 58 9.91 -1.06 -12.16
CA ILE A 58 10.27 -1.21 -10.74
C ILE A 58 9.56 -2.43 -10.17
N TRP A 59 10.25 -3.19 -9.33
CA TRP A 59 9.61 -4.20 -8.51
C TRP A 59 8.87 -3.55 -7.35
N GLY A 60 7.58 -3.86 -7.23
CA GLY A 60 6.74 -3.52 -6.09
C GLY A 60 6.29 -4.78 -5.35
N TYR A 61 6.02 -4.64 -4.07
CA TYR A 61 5.58 -5.71 -3.18
C TYR A 61 4.23 -5.34 -2.58
N HIS A 62 3.18 -6.00 -3.02
CA HIS A 62 1.83 -5.81 -2.47
C HIS A 62 1.60 -6.81 -1.34
N CYS A 63 1.54 -6.31 -0.11
CA CYS A 63 1.26 -7.10 1.09
C CYS A 63 -0.26 -7.23 1.26
N THR A 64 -0.78 -8.46 1.36
CA THR A 64 -2.22 -8.72 1.44
C THR A 64 -2.53 -10.12 1.97
N LYS A 65 -3.80 -10.51 1.95
CA LYS A 65 -4.22 -11.90 2.14
C LYS A 65 -4.93 -12.38 0.88
N GLU A 66 -4.61 -13.58 0.44
CA GLU A 66 -5.32 -14.23 -0.66
C GLU A 66 -6.46 -15.11 -0.14
N PRO A 67 -7.60 -15.17 -0.85
CA PRO A 67 -8.75 -15.99 -0.42
C PRO A 67 -8.49 -17.49 -0.53
N LYS A 68 -7.64 -17.88 -1.46
CA LYS A 68 -7.19 -19.27 -1.71
C LYS A 68 -5.79 -19.23 -2.33
N SER A 69 -5.01 -20.28 -2.11
CA SER A 69 -3.66 -20.39 -2.64
C SER A 69 -3.61 -20.23 -4.16
N GLY A 70 -2.68 -19.42 -4.66
CA GLY A 70 -2.50 -19.16 -6.09
C GLY A 70 -3.55 -18.21 -6.71
N PHE A 71 -4.35 -17.53 -5.88
CA PHE A 71 -5.36 -16.58 -6.40
C PHE A 71 -4.72 -15.50 -7.27
N PHE A 72 -3.68 -14.84 -6.76
CA PHE A 72 -3.03 -13.76 -7.50
C PHE A 72 -2.20 -14.22 -8.70
N GLU A 73 -1.74 -15.46 -8.72
CA GLU A 73 -1.09 -16.04 -9.89
C GLU A 73 -2.07 -16.20 -11.07
N THR A 74 -3.32 -16.48 -10.76
CA THR A 74 -4.38 -16.68 -11.77
C THR A 74 -5.07 -15.37 -12.14
N GLU A 75 -5.46 -14.58 -11.14
CA GLU A 75 -6.30 -13.38 -11.33
C GLU A 75 -5.48 -12.09 -11.50
N GLY A 76 -4.22 -12.09 -11.04
CA GLY A 76 -3.38 -10.89 -10.98
C GLY A 76 -3.87 -9.85 -9.96
N LEU A 77 -3.15 -8.72 -9.88
CA LEU A 77 -3.58 -7.54 -9.14
C LEU A 77 -4.42 -6.64 -10.05
N ARG A 78 -5.57 -6.20 -9.55
CA ARG A 78 -6.49 -5.35 -10.31
C ARG A 78 -6.71 -4.02 -9.61
N LEU A 79 -6.77 -2.95 -10.39
CA LEU A 79 -7.25 -1.66 -9.90
C LEU A 79 -8.75 -1.77 -9.67
N THR A 80 -9.15 -1.79 -8.40
CA THR A 80 -10.54 -2.01 -8.04
C THR A 80 -11.16 -0.73 -7.52
N ASP A 81 -12.36 -0.42 -8.01
CA ASP A 81 -13.21 0.59 -7.41
C ASP A 81 -13.63 0.14 -6.01
N LEU A 82 -13.57 1.07 -5.04
CA LEU A 82 -13.84 0.76 -3.63
C LEU A 82 -15.24 0.16 -3.41
N ARG A 83 -16.29 0.72 -4.04
CA ARG A 83 -17.66 0.22 -3.90
C ARG A 83 -17.80 -1.19 -4.48
N ASN A 84 -17.22 -1.42 -5.64
CA ASN A 84 -17.22 -2.73 -6.27
C ASN A 84 -16.47 -3.76 -5.42
N HIS A 85 -15.33 -3.38 -4.84
CA HIS A 85 -14.56 -4.24 -3.96
C HIS A 85 -15.34 -4.63 -2.70
N GLN A 86 -15.99 -3.67 -2.04
CA GLN A 86 -16.82 -3.89 -0.86
C GLN A 86 -18.05 -4.76 -1.17
N THR A 87 -18.70 -4.52 -2.33
CA THR A 87 -19.83 -5.33 -2.80
C THR A 87 -19.40 -6.77 -3.10
N GLN A 88 -18.26 -6.94 -3.76
CA GLN A 88 -17.70 -8.25 -4.04
C GLN A 88 -17.33 -9.00 -2.76
N PHE A 89 -16.72 -8.30 -1.79
CA PHE A 89 -16.42 -8.87 -0.48
C PHE A 89 -17.67 -9.41 0.22
N LEU A 90 -18.78 -8.65 0.24
CA LEU A 90 -20.03 -9.11 0.84
C LEU A 90 -20.66 -10.30 0.07
N ARG A 91 -20.47 -10.35 -1.23
CA ARG A 91 -20.94 -11.47 -2.05
C ARG A 91 -20.18 -12.76 -1.70
N ASP A 92 -18.86 -12.67 -1.63
CA ASP A 92 -17.99 -13.84 -1.47
C ASP A 92 -17.90 -14.30 -0.01
N HIS A 93 -17.87 -13.37 0.93
CA HIS A 93 -17.63 -13.64 2.36
C HIS A 93 -18.77 -13.23 3.29
N GLY A 94 -19.84 -12.66 2.75
CA GLY A 94 -20.99 -12.21 3.55
C GLY A 94 -21.66 -13.32 4.38
N HIS A 95 -21.49 -14.57 4.01
CA HIS A 95 -21.98 -15.73 4.78
C HIS A 95 -21.28 -15.87 6.15
N CYS A 96 -20.10 -15.29 6.32
CA CYS A 96 -19.37 -15.27 7.60
C CYS A 96 -19.94 -14.26 8.60
N PHE A 97 -20.80 -13.34 8.18
CA PHE A 97 -21.30 -12.21 8.96
C PHE A 97 -22.80 -12.29 9.17
N SER A 98 -23.28 -11.96 10.39
CA SER A 98 -24.70 -11.80 10.67
C SER A 98 -25.30 -10.62 9.89
N ALA A 99 -26.61 -10.53 9.81
CA ALA A 99 -27.30 -9.40 9.18
C ALA A 99 -26.90 -8.05 9.83
N GLN A 100 -26.80 -8.02 11.16
CA GLN A 100 -26.36 -6.83 11.90
C GLN A 100 -24.91 -6.45 11.58
N GLU A 101 -23.99 -7.42 11.51
CA GLU A 101 -22.59 -7.16 11.16
C GLU A 101 -22.45 -6.66 9.73
N LYS A 102 -23.24 -7.16 8.77
CA LYS A 102 -23.26 -6.65 7.39
C LYS A 102 -23.72 -5.19 7.34
N GLN A 103 -24.70 -4.82 8.16
CA GLN A 103 -25.12 -3.43 8.26
C GLN A 103 -24.00 -2.55 8.84
N ILE A 104 -23.33 -3.02 9.92
CA ILE A 104 -22.18 -2.31 10.52
C ILE A 104 -21.04 -2.14 9.51
N LEU A 105 -20.75 -3.18 8.71
CA LEU A 105 -19.75 -3.11 7.64
C LEU A 105 -20.11 -2.02 6.62
N SER A 106 -21.33 -2.03 6.10
CA SER A 106 -21.82 -1.06 5.11
C SER A 106 -21.79 0.38 5.65
N ASP A 107 -22.26 0.58 6.86
CA ASP A 107 -22.29 1.91 7.51
C ASP A 107 -20.87 2.41 7.83
N GLY A 108 -19.95 1.51 8.21
CA GLY A 108 -18.55 1.82 8.47
C GLY A 108 -17.84 2.30 7.20
N TRP A 109 -18.03 1.58 6.09
CA TRP A 109 -17.46 1.97 4.79
C TRP A 109 -18.03 3.29 4.28
N GLU A 110 -19.36 3.48 4.40
CA GLU A 110 -20.00 4.72 3.97
C GLU A 110 -19.42 5.92 4.73
N ARG A 111 -19.29 5.82 6.08
CA ARG A 111 -18.71 6.89 6.90
C ARG A 111 -17.25 7.16 6.58
N GLN A 112 -16.45 6.10 6.43
CA GLN A 112 -14.99 6.21 6.31
C GLN A 112 -14.54 6.65 4.92
N PHE A 113 -15.20 6.18 3.87
CA PHE A 113 -14.69 6.36 2.51
C PHE A 113 -15.62 7.14 1.60
N HIS A 114 -16.93 6.96 1.70
CA HIS A 114 -17.83 7.50 0.70
C HIS A 114 -18.35 8.89 1.03
N ARG A 115 -18.28 9.30 2.29
CA ARG A 115 -18.57 10.69 2.72
C ARG A 115 -17.35 11.59 2.71
N ASP A 116 -16.15 11.00 2.76
CA ASP A 116 -14.89 11.74 2.69
C ASP A 116 -14.25 11.54 1.30
N ARG A 117 -14.31 12.60 0.50
CA ARG A 117 -13.77 12.60 -0.86
C ARG A 117 -12.26 12.34 -0.88
N MET A 118 -11.51 12.88 0.07
CA MET A 118 -10.05 12.68 0.14
C MET A 118 -9.70 11.24 0.49
N ALA A 119 -10.44 10.64 1.43
CA ALA A 119 -10.27 9.23 1.77
C ALA A 119 -10.62 8.30 0.60
N LEU A 120 -11.67 8.63 -0.14
CA LEU A 120 -12.06 7.92 -1.35
C LEU A 120 -10.98 8.03 -2.44
N GLU A 121 -10.59 9.24 -2.83
CA GLU A 121 -9.60 9.49 -3.88
C GLU A 121 -8.22 8.92 -3.53
N GLY A 122 -7.87 8.92 -2.25
CA GLY A 122 -6.62 8.34 -1.74
C GLY A 122 -6.48 6.85 -2.03
N ARG A 123 -7.59 6.11 -2.10
CA ARG A 123 -7.60 4.65 -2.20
C ARG A 123 -8.25 4.09 -3.45
N ASN A 124 -9.17 4.85 -4.06
CA ASN A 124 -9.93 4.38 -5.21
C ASN A 124 -9.04 4.16 -6.44
N ARG A 125 -9.16 3.02 -7.10
CA ARG A 125 -8.41 2.62 -8.29
C ARG A 125 -6.88 2.70 -8.10
N LYS A 126 -6.40 2.35 -6.91
CA LYS A 126 -4.97 2.29 -6.58
C LYS A 126 -4.62 0.95 -5.95
N VAL A 127 -3.43 0.48 -6.26
CA VAL A 127 -2.77 -0.62 -5.56
C VAL A 127 -1.59 -0.03 -4.79
N TRP A 128 -1.57 -0.23 -3.49
CA TRP A 128 -0.48 0.21 -2.63
C TRP A 128 0.63 -0.83 -2.61
N MET A 129 1.86 -0.40 -2.74
CA MET A 129 3.01 -1.29 -2.76
C MET A 129 4.13 -0.74 -1.90
N CYS A 130 4.86 -1.64 -1.25
CA CYS A 130 6.18 -1.36 -0.72
C CYS A 130 7.19 -1.47 -1.86
N LEU A 131 8.21 -0.63 -1.85
CA LEU A 131 9.30 -0.68 -2.84
C LEU A 131 10.52 -1.44 -2.32
N SER A 132 10.49 -1.89 -1.07
CA SER A 132 11.54 -2.69 -0.45
C SER A 132 10.97 -3.73 0.50
N ARG A 133 11.69 -4.86 0.66
CA ARG A 133 11.31 -5.95 1.59
C ARG A 133 11.57 -5.63 3.06
N PRO A 134 12.64 -4.93 3.45
CA PRO A 134 12.95 -4.68 4.87
C PRO A 134 11.86 -3.94 5.65
N GLY A 135 10.98 -3.19 4.98
CA GLY A 135 9.88 -2.46 5.63
C GLY A 135 8.65 -3.30 6.00
N TRP A 136 8.57 -4.58 5.60
CA TRP A 136 7.34 -5.36 5.76
C TRP A 136 6.89 -5.63 7.21
N PRO A 137 7.77 -5.86 8.21
CA PRO A 137 7.32 -6.06 9.58
C PRO A 137 6.97 -4.77 10.33
N HIS A 138 7.07 -3.59 9.70
CA HIS A 138 6.91 -2.29 10.34
C HIS A 138 5.91 -1.40 9.60
N ASP A 139 5.43 -0.37 10.27
CA ASP A 139 4.69 0.77 9.69
C ASP A 139 3.38 0.45 8.97
N GLY A 140 2.57 -0.43 9.56
CA GLY A 140 1.20 -0.66 9.08
C GLY A 140 1.05 -1.78 8.06
N THR A 141 2.13 -2.36 7.53
CA THR A 141 2.05 -3.53 6.64
C THR A 141 1.56 -4.78 7.36
N GLU A 142 1.80 -4.91 8.67
CA GLU A 142 1.30 -5.98 9.52
C GLU A 142 -0.21 -6.19 9.37
N ARG A 143 -0.97 -5.10 9.29
CA ARG A 143 -2.43 -5.16 9.16
C ARG A 143 -2.90 -5.73 7.83
N PHE A 144 -2.12 -5.57 6.76
CA PHE A 144 -2.43 -6.19 5.46
C PHE A 144 -2.28 -7.71 5.50
N PHE A 145 -1.39 -8.22 6.34
CA PHE A 145 -1.25 -9.65 6.59
C PHE A 145 -2.26 -10.18 7.62
N GLU A 146 -2.69 -9.32 8.54
CA GLU A 146 -3.60 -9.68 9.61
C GLU A 146 -5.06 -9.73 9.13
N TYR A 147 -5.51 -8.72 8.34
CA TYR A 147 -6.90 -8.56 7.96
C TYR A 147 -7.11 -8.70 6.47
N PHE A 148 -8.16 -9.43 6.09
CA PHE A 148 -8.51 -9.65 4.69
C PHE A 148 -9.09 -8.39 4.02
N GLY A 149 -8.81 -8.26 2.71
CA GLY A 149 -9.45 -7.29 1.82
C GLY A 149 -8.82 -5.89 1.80
N GLY A 150 -7.67 -5.71 2.48
CA GLY A 150 -6.97 -4.44 2.53
C GLY A 150 -7.73 -3.37 3.31
N GLU A 151 -7.18 -2.16 3.37
CA GLU A 151 -7.78 -1.03 4.11
C GLU A 151 -9.21 -0.71 3.68
N ALA A 152 -9.54 -0.92 2.42
CA ALA A 152 -10.87 -0.73 1.87
C ALA A 152 -11.96 -1.55 2.60
N ILE A 153 -11.57 -2.66 3.20
CA ILE A 153 -12.48 -3.56 3.94
C ILE A 153 -12.30 -3.40 5.44
N TYR A 154 -11.08 -3.53 5.97
CA TYR A 154 -10.87 -3.68 7.41
C TYR A 154 -10.74 -2.35 8.18
N TRP A 155 -10.31 -1.27 7.54
CA TRP A 155 -9.88 -0.05 8.24
C TRP A 155 -10.88 0.50 9.26
N PRO A 156 -12.20 0.58 8.97
CA PRO A 156 -13.17 1.11 9.94
C PRO A 156 -13.36 0.24 11.20
N PHE A 157 -12.85 -1.00 11.21
CA PHE A 157 -13.23 -2.01 12.21
C PHE A 157 -12.08 -2.49 13.09
N VAL A 158 -10.84 -2.04 12.82
CA VAL A 158 -9.65 -2.53 13.53
C VAL A 158 -9.15 -1.57 14.61
N HIS A 159 -9.82 -0.44 14.76
CA HIS A 159 -9.52 0.55 15.78
C HIS A 159 -10.55 0.48 16.92
N GLY A 160 -10.16 -0.12 18.03
CA GLY A 160 -11.02 -0.23 19.20
C GLY A 160 -11.78 -1.57 19.32
N GLN A 161 -12.35 -1.80 20.51
CA GLN A 161 -12.97 -3.09 20.84
C GLN A 161 -14.40 -3.25 20.33
N GLN A 162 -15.05 -2.16 19.95
CA GLN A 162 -16.48 -2.16 19.56
C GLN A 162 -16.80 -3.06 18.36
N HIS A 163 -15.81 -3.40 17.53
CA HIS A 163 -15.96 -4.23 16.35
C HIS A 163 -15.11 -5.51 16.41
N ALA A 164 -14.76 -5.98 17.60
CA ALA A 164 -13.87 -7.14 17.81
C ALA A 164 -14.34 -8.40 17.07
N SER A 165 -15.65 -8.66 17.01
CA SER A 165 -16.23 -9.80 16.28
C SER A 165 -15.94 -9.69 14.77
N ILE A 166 -16.16 -8.52 14.18
CA ILE A 166 -15.90 -8.29 12.76
C ILE A 166 -14.39 -8.42 12.48
N ALA A 167 -13.55 -7.79 13.29
CA ALA A 167 -12.10 -7.88 13.17
C ALA A 167 -11.60 -9.33 13.24
N SER A 168 -12.12 -10.13 14.19
CA SER A 168 -11.79 -11.55 14.31
C SER A 168 -12.13 -12.35 13.05
N LYS A 169 -13.31 -12.11 12.48
CA LYS A 169 -13.74 -12.76 11.23
C LYS A 169 -12.88 -12.35 10.04
N LEU A 170 -12.52 -11.08 9.93
CA LEU A 170 -11.61 -10.60 8.88
C LEU A 170 -10.21 -11.23 8.99
N ARG A 171 -9.73 -11.51 10.22
CA ARG A 171 -8.49 -12.27 10.43
C ARG A 171 -8.59 -13.71 9.93
N ALA A 172 -9.71 -14.34 10.12
CA ALA A 172 -9.92 -15.74 9.76
C ALA A 172 -10.04 -16.00 8.25
N ILE A 173 -10.32 -14.97 7.45
CA ILE A 173 -10.43 -15.09 5.99
C ILE A 173 -9.04 -15.05 5.35
N GLY A 174 -8.77 -16.03 4.46
CA GLY A 174 -7.59 -16.05 3.59
C GLY A 174 -6.25 -16.24 4.30
N SER A 175 -5.18 -16.29 3.53
CA SER A 175 -3.80 -16.48 4.00
C SER A 175 -2.90 -15.31 3.62
N PRO A 176 -1.95 -14.90 4.50
CA PRO A 176 -1.01 -13.84 4.17
C PRO A 176 -0.17 -14.16 2.95
N VAL A 177 0.01 -13.18 2.07
CA VAL A 177 0.82 -13.31 0.86
C VAL A 177 1.49 -11.98 0.52
N VAL A 178 2.66 -12.05 -0.10
CA VAL A 178 3.29 -10.91 -0.78
C VAL A 178 3.27 -11.17 -2.27
N VAL A 179 2.61 -10.28 -3.00
CA VAL A 179 2.57 -10.34 -4.46
C VAL A 179 3.67 -9.44 -5.01
N GLU A 180 4.66 -10.05 -5.65
CA GLU A 180 5.73 -9.32 -6.34
C GLU A 180 5.24 -8.92 -7.73
N VAL A 181 5.34 -7.64 -8.07
CA VAL A 181 4.88 -7.10 -9.35
C VAL A 181 5.93 -6.22 -9.98
N ALA A 182 6.11 -6.39 -11.28
CA ALA A 182 6.90 -5.49 -12.11
C ALA A 182 5.97 -4.38 -12.64
N VAL A 183 6.20 -3.14 -12.23
CA VAL A 183 5.35 -1.99 -12.55
C VAL A 183 6.14 -0.98 -13.38
N PRO A 184 5.64 -0.51 -14.53
CA PRO A 184 6.23 0.64 -15.20
C PRO A 184 6.28 1.83 -14.22
N ALA A 185 7.47 2.41 -14.04
CA ALA A 185 7.62 3.50 -13.10
C ALA A 185 6.76 4.72 -13.43
N ALA A 186 6.42 4.90 -14.71
CA ALA A 186 5.51 5.93 -15.17
C ALA A 186 4.07 5.77 -14.64
N ASP A 187 3.66 4.54 -14.29
CA ASP A 187 2.34 4.24 -13.73
C ASP A 187 2.26 4.43 -12.21
N LEU A 188 3.41 4.68 -11.57
CA LEU A 188 3.44 4.98 -10.15
C LEU A 188 2.86 6.37 -9.91
N VAL A 189 1.79 6.43 -9.13
CA VAL A 189 1.21 7.70 -8.69
C VAL A 189 2.22 8.36 -7.74
N ARG A 190 2.70 9.52 -8.14
CA ARG A 190 3.52 10.34 -7.26
C ARG A 190 2.65 10.88 -6.14
N PHE A 191 3.04 10.62 -4.90
CA PHE A 191 2.68 11.51 -3.83
C PHE A 191 3.51 12.79 -4.02
N GLY A 192 2.97 13.73 -4.82
CA GLY A 192 3.48 15.08 -4.80
C GLY A 192 3.30 15.67 -3.39
N PRO A 193 4.05 16.72 -3.04
CA PRO A 193 3.75 17.45 -1.81
C PRO A 193 2.27 17.80 -1.86
N ILE A 194 1.56 17.47 -0.77
CA ILE A 194 0.17 17.90 -0.60
C ILE A 194 0.21 19.41 -0.80
N ALA A 195 -0.40 19.87 -1.89
CA ALA A 195 -0.54 21.31 -2.12
C ALA A 195 -1.25 21.86 -0.88
N ARG A 196 -0.56 22.75 -0.18
CA ARG A 196 -1.06 23.41 1.02
C ARG A 196 -2.19 24.37 0.65
#